data_088dd9375e88b106f88b58d16b89c6e7
#
_entry.id   088dd9375e88b106f88b58d16b89c6e7
#
_cell.length_a   1.000
_cell.length_b   1.000
_cell.length_c   1.000
_cell.angle_alpha   90.00
_cell.angle_beta   90.00
_cell.angle_gamma   90.00
#
_symmetry.space_group_name_H-M   'P 1'
#
loop_
_entity.id
_entity.type
_entity.pdbx_description
1 polymer ?
#
loop_
_entity_poly.entity_id
_entity_poly.type
_entity_poly.pdbx_seq_one_letter_code
_entity_poly.pdbx_strand_id
1 'polypeptide(L)'
;MTIIDRLTISKVVPAYWRVTIKNPPINLYDPEMFAELNVLMNTIDGDKEVKVVVFDSANPDYFIAHYDLERGEVIPDQPGAAEFSAWPKFVTRLAQSRVISVAKLRGRARGHGSELALACDMRFASKEKAVLAQVEVGVGSGARRRRYRMAVRPGGPLPRA
;
A
#
# COMPACT_ATOMS: atom_id res chain seq x y z
N MET A 1 25.36 -6.98 -7.64
CA MET A 1 24.02 -7.16 -7.05
C MET A 1 23.16 -6.03 -7.56
N THR A 2 22.28 -6.30 -8.51
CA THR A 2 21.40 -5.26 -9.08
C THR A 2 20.32 -4.98 -8.06
N ILE A 3 20.37 -3.84 -7.42
CA ILE A 3 19.27 -3.36 -6.58
C ILE A 3 18.19 -2.94 -7.58
N ILE A 4 17.10 -3.68 -7.65
CA ILE A 4 15.95 -3.32 -8.48
C ILE A 4 15.05 -2.52 -7.55
N ASP A 5 15.08 -1.19 -7.72
CA ASP A 5 14.26 -0.29 -6.94
C ASP A 5 12.79 -0.47 -7.33
N ARG A 6 11.98 -0.91 -6.37
CA ARG A 6 10.52 -1.04 -6.49
C ARG A 6 9.80 0.29 -6.30
N LEU A 7 10.45 1.20 -5.58
CA LEU A 7 9.93 2.52 -5.28
C LEU A 7 10.90 3.60 -5.75
N THR A 8 10.36 4.63 -6.37
CA THR A 8 11.09 5.88 -6.64
C THR A 8 10.50 6.98 -5.78
N ILE A 9 11.31 7.58 -4.92
CA ILE A 9 10.88 8.68 -4.04
C ILE A 9 11.36 9.99 -4.64
N SER A 10 10.43 10.88 -4.95
CA SER A 10 10.69 12.23 -5.44
C SER A 10 10.20 13.24 -4.42
N LYS A 11 11.11 13.97 -3.80
CA LYS A 11 10.82 15.12 -2.94
C LYS A 11 10.51 16.32 -3.86
N VAL A 12 9.24 16.47 -4.24
CA VAL A 12 8.80 17.55 -5.15
C VAL A 12 9.05 18.92 -4.51
N VAL A 13 8.69 19.03 -3.23
CA VAL A 13 9.14 20.09 -2.30
C VAL A 13 9.32 19.42 -0.93
N PRO A 14 9.98 20.04 0.05
CA PRO A 14 10.20 19.41 1.36
C PRO A 14 8.94 18.84 1.99
N ALA A 15 7.83 19.55 1.91
CA ALA A 15 6.55 19.14 2.50
C ALA A 15 5.75 18.12 1.67
N TYR A 16 6.10 17.88 0.39
CA TYR A 16 5.36 16.99 -0.50
C TYR A 16 6.29 16.01 -1.21
N TRP A 17 6.07 14.71 -0.96
CA TRP A 17 6.79 13.63 -1.60
C TRP A 17 5.87 12.82 -2.51
N ARG A 18 6.40 12.39 -3.65
CA ARG A 18 5.78 11.40 -4.52
C ARG A 18 6.54 10.09 -4.43
N VAL A 19 5.82 9.03 -4.17
CA VAL A 19 6.32 7.65 -4.14
C VAL A 19 5.74 6.93 -5.35
N THR A 20 6.59 6.63 -6.33
CA THR A 20 6.18 5.95 -7.56
C THR A 20 6.54 4.48 -7.45
N ILE A 21 5.53 3.61 -7.50
CA ILE A 21 5.68 2.16 -7.52
C ILE A 21 6.08 1.73 -8.93
N LYS A 22 7.19 0.96 -9.04
CA LYS A 22 7.76 0.50 -10.30
C LYS A 22 8.30 -0.92 -10.15
N ASN A 23 7.48 -1.91 -10.39
CA ASN A 23 7.85 -3.32 -10.45
C ASN A 23 7.25 -3.99 -11.69
N PRO A 24 7.87 -3.80 -12.88
CA PRO A 24 7.36 -4.35 -14.13
C PRO A 24 7.30 -5.88 -14.07
N PRO A 25 6.39 -6.52 -14.88
CA PRO A 25 5.50 -5.86 -15.85
C PRO A 25 4.21 -5.28 -15.27
N ILE A 26 3.72 -5.75 -14.11
CA ILE A 26 2.38 -5.44 -13.58
C ILE A 26 2.37 -4.93 -12.13
N ASN A 27 3.53 -4.53 -11.62
CA ASN A 27 3.67 -4.10 -10.22
C ASN A 27 3.19 -5.17 -9.24
N LEU A 28 3.77 -6.37 -9.30
CA LEU A 28 3.56 -7.38 -8.27
C LEU A 28 4.12 -6.88 -6.93
N TYR A 29 3.39 -7.14 -5.85
CA TYR A 29 3.90 -6.95 -4.50
C TYR A 29 4.80 -8.14 -4.13
N ASP A 30 6.04 -7.86 -3.80
CA ASP A 30 7.07 -8.83 -3.43
C ASP A 30 7.78 -8.44 -2.12
N PRO A 31 8.61 -9.32 -1.53
CA PRO A 31 9.34 -9.02 -0.31
C PRO A 31 10.24 -7.78 -0.40
N GLU A 32 10.83 -7.52 -1.57
CA GLU A 32 11.67 -6.34 -1.80
C GLU A 32 10.84 -5.05 -1.74
N MET A 33 9.67 -5.04 -2.37
CA MET A 33 8.75 -3.90 -2.27
C MET A 33 8.33 -3.65 -0.81
N PHE A 34 8.07 -4.71 -0.05
CA PHE A 34 7.76 -4.58 1.37
C PHE A 34 8.90 -3.97 2.17
N ALA A 35 10.13 -4.43 1.92
CA ALA A 35 11.32 -3.88 2.58
C ALA A 35 11.47 -2.39 2.28
N GLU A 36 11.33 -1.97 1.01
CA GLU A 36 11.42 -0.57 0.60
C GLU A 36 10.29 0.29 1.19
N LEU A 37 9.06 -0.23 1.27
CA LEU A 37 7.94 0.45 1.94
C LEU A 37 8.23 0.69 3.43
N ASN A 38 8.86 -0.25 4.12
CA ASN A 38 9.27 -0.07 5.51
C ASN A 38 10.37 0.98 5.66
N VAL A 39 11.36 0.98 4.76
CA VAL A 39 12.41 2.02 4.71
C VAL A 39 11.78 3.39 4.47
N LEU A 40 10.82 3.49 3.54
CA LEU A 40 10.07 4.72 3.29
C LEU A 40 9.37 5.21 4.56
N MET A 41 8.67 4.35 5.29
CA MET A 41 7.98 4.74 6.52
C MET A 41 8.95 5.22 7.60
N ASN A 42 10.11 4.57 7.75
CA ASN A 42 11.14 5.03 8.67
C ASN A 42 11.67 6.42 8.28
N THR A 43 11.82 6.66 6.98
CA THR A 43 12.28 7.96 6.46
C THR A 43 11.23 9.04 6.70
N ILE A 44 9.96 8.75 6.48
CA ILE A 44 8.84 9.68 6.74
C ILE A 44 8.76 10.03 8.24
N ASP A 45 8.88 9.05 9.10
CA ASP A 45 8.80 9.27 10.56
C ASP A 45 9.96 10.12 11.09
N GLY A 46 11.14 10.00 10.47
CA GLY A 46 12.33 10.80 10.81
C GLY A 46 12.35 12.21 10.21
N ASP A 47 11.61 12.47 9.13
CA ASP A 47 11.60 13.75 8.42
C ASP A 47 10.52 14.68 8.98
N LYS A 48 10.90 15.85 9.51
CA LYS A 48 9.97 16.80 10.13
C LYS A 48 9.24 17.72 9.14
N GLU A 49 9.73 17.80 7.93
CA GLU A 49 9.22 18.71 6.90
C GLU A 49 8.09 18.10 6.08
N VAL A 50 8.16 16.79 5.80
CA VAL A 50 7.13 16.11 5.00
C VAL A 50 5.76 16.19 5.68
N LYS A 51 4.76 16.59 4.92
CA LYS A 51 3.35 16.72 5.34
C LYS A 51 2.43 15.84 4.50
N VAL A 52 2.76 15.64 3.22
CA VAL A 52 1.94 14.89 2.28
C VAL A 52 2.81 13.89 1.51
N VAL A 53 2.34 12.66 1.42
CA VAL A 53 2.94 11.60 0.61
C VAL A 53 1.90 11.07 -0.36
N VAL A 54 2.21 11.13 -1.66
CA VAL A 54 1.35 10.60 -2.72
C VAL A 54 1.95 9.32 -3.28
N PHE A 55 1.24 8.21 -3.13
CA PHE A 55 1.56 6.96 -3.79
C PHE A 55 0.97 6.94 -5.20
N ASP A 56 1.82 6.81 -6.20
CA ASP A 56 1.49 6.72 -7.63
C ASP A 56 2.13 5.45 -8.22
N SER A 57 1.84 5.13 -9.45
CA SER A 57 2.40 3.99 -10.17
C SER A 57 3.05 4.45 -11.48
N ALA A 58 4.20 3.85 -11.82
CA ALA A 58 4.80 3.99 -13.13
C ALA A 58 3.98 3.24 -14.23
N ASN A 59 3.22 2.20 -13.82
CA ASN A 59 2.36 1.45 -14.72
C ASN A 59 0.97 2.11 -14.81
N PRO A 60 0.47 2.42 -16.03
CA PRO A 60 -0.82 3.08 -16.19
C PRO A 60 -2.03 2.17 -15.88
N ASP A 61 -1.86 0.85 -15.94
CA ASP A 61 -2.95 -0.12 -15.81
C ASP A 61 -2.96 -0.83 -14.45
N TYR A 62 -1.84 -0.76 -13.71
CA TYR A 62 -1.71 -1.38 -12.40
C TYR A 62 -1.09 -0.43 -11.39
N PHE A 63 -1.79 -0.22 -10.28
CA PHE A 63 -1.20 0.37 -9.08
C PHE A 63 -0.31 -0.67 -8.40
N ILE A 64 -0.90 -1.76 -7.92
CA ILE A 64 -0.27 -3.03 -7.54
C ILE A 64 -1.23 -4.14 -7.98
N ALA A 65 -0.76 -5.08 -8.80
CA ALA A 65 -1.62 -6.13 -9.36
C ALA A 65 -2.13 -7.11 -8.28
N HIS A 66 -1.22 -7.66 -7.49
CA HIS A 66 -1.46 -8.56 -6.35
C HIS A 66 -0.10 -8.98 -5.76
N TYR A 67 -0.13 -9.83 -4.73
CA TYR A 67 1.07 -10.49 -4.20
C TYR A 67 1.67 -11.43 -5.25
N ASP A 68 3.01 -11.49 -5.30
CA ASP A 68 3.74 -12.42 -6.17
C ASP A 68 3.62 -13.85 -5.60
N LEU A 69 2.69 -14.62 -6.14
CA LEU A 69 2.41 -15.98 -5.67
C LEU A 69 3.52 -16.98 -6.03
N GLU A 70 4.33 -16.69 -7.06
CA GLU A 70 5.46 -17.56 -7.43
C GLU A 70 6.60 -17.47 -6.40
N ARG A 71 6.68 -16.35 -5.71
CA ARG A 71 7.62 -16.10 -4.62
C ARG A 71 7.01 -16.37 -3.24
N GLY A 72 5.78 -16.88 -3.22
CA GLY A 72 5.01 -17.15 -2.02
C GLY A 72 5.44 -18.40 -1.23
N GLU A 73 6.47 -19.12 -1.67
CA GLU A 73 7.03 -20.29 -0.95
C GLU A 73 7.58 -19.94 0.46
N VAL A 74 7.68 -18.65 0.75
CA VAL A 74 8.14 -18.16 2.06
C VAL A 74 6.97 -17.94 3.04
N ILE A 75 5.73 -18.27 2.66
CA ILE A 75 4.61 -18.25 3.62
C ILE A 75 4.60 -19.58 4.37
N PRO A 76 5.20 -19.67 5.58
CA PRO A 76 5.09 -20.89 6.36
C PRO A 76 3.61 -21.18 6.62
N ASP A 77 3.19 -22.42 6.45
CA ASP A 77 1.82 -22.90 6.71
C ASP A 77 1.37 -22.78 8.18
N GLN A 78 2.14 -22.08 9.00
CA GLN A 78 1.91 -21.95 10.43
C GLN A 78 1.21 -20.63 10.77
N PRO A 79 0.11 -20.67 11.51
CA PRO A 79 -0.47 -19.47 12.11
C PRO A 79 0.53 -18.88 13.11
N GLY A 80 1.17 -17.81 12.78
CA GLY A 80 2.17 -17.15 13.63
C GLY A 80 3.44 -16.73 12.92
N ALA A 81 3.58 -17.00 11.64
CA ALA A 81 4.70 -16.50 10.87
C ALA A 81 4.80 -14.97 10.99
N ALA A 82 5.96 -14.50 11.37
CA ALA A 82 6.24 -13.09 11.62
C ALA A 82 5.86 -12.17 10.44
N GLU A 83 5.89 -12.71 9.23
CA GLU A 83 5.58 -11.98 8.00
C GLU A 83 4.11 -11.66 7.83
N PHE A 84 3.19 -12.57 8.22
CA PHE A 84 1.75 -12.29 8.25
C PHE A 84 1.37 -11.20 9.27
N SER A 85 2.19 -11.01 10.29
CA SER A 85 2.01 -9.92 11.24
C SER A 85 2.63 -8.60 10.78
N ALA A 86 3.55 -8.63 9.83
CA ALA A 86 4.32 -7.47 9.39
C ALA A 86 3.49 -6.53 8.48
N TRP A 87 2.77 -7.08 7.51
CA TRP A 87 1.93 -6.28 6.63
C TRP A 87 0.78 -5.55 7.35
N PRO A 88 -0.04 -6.18 8.20
CA PRO A 88 -1.01 -5.48 9.03
C PRO A 88 -0.40 -4.37 9.89
N LYS A 89 0.79 -4.58 10.44
CA LYS A 89 1.50 -3.54 11.20
C LYS A 89 1.88 -2.36 10.32
N PHE A 90 2.37 -2.63 9.11
CA PHE A 90 2.70 -1.60 8.12
C PHE A 90 1.48 -0.77 7.75
N VAL A 91 0.35 -1.38 7.34
CA VAL A 91 -0.85 -0.64 6.94
C VAL A 91 -1.45 0.15 8.10
N THR A 92 -1.37 -0.39 9.32
CA THR A 92 -1.79 0.33 10.54
C THR A 92 -0.89 1.53 10.80
N ARG A 93 0.44 1.36 10.68
CA ARG A 93 1.41 2.44 10.84
C ARG A 93 1.17 3.56 9.82
N LEU A 94 0.92 3.21 8.55
CA LEU A 94 0.59 4.19 7.52
C LEU A 94 -0.69 4.96 7.86
N ALA A 95 -1.76 4.25 8.23
CA ALA A 95 -3.04 4.87 8.59
C ALA A 95 -2.98 5.75 9.86
N GLN A 96 -1.98 5.53 10.72
CA GLN A 96 -1.74 6.32 11.94
C GLN A 96 -0.62 7.36 11.75
N SER A 97 -0.05 7.45 10.57
CA SER A 97 1.04 8.37 10.29
C SER A 97 0.60 9.83 10.48
N ARG A 98 1.56 10.67 10.86
CA ARG A 98 1.36 12.13 11.00
C ARG A 98 1.26 12.85 9.66
N VAL A 99 1.67 12.22 8.56
CA VAL A 99 1.58 12.79 7.21
C VAL A 99 0.26 12.39 6.57
N ILE A 100 -0.25 13.26 5.70
CA ILE A 100 -1.41 12.92 4.87
C ILE A 100 -0.93 12.01 3.75
N SER A 101 -1.49 10.82 3.69
CA SER A 101 -1.21 9.82 2.67
C SER A 101 -2.31 9.81 1.61
N VAL A 102 -1.91 9.82 0.34
CA VAL A 102 -2.82 9.86 -0.81
C VAL A 102 -2.49 8.74 -1.77
N ALA A 103 -3.46 7.92 -2.13
CA ALA A 103 -3.34 6.94 -3.20
C ALA A 103 -3.91 7.50 -4.51
N LYS A 104 -3.08 7.55 -5.56
CA LYS A 104 -3.48 7.94 -6.91
C LYS A 104 -3.61 6.70 -7.79
N LEU A 105 -4.84 6.27 -8.04
CA LEU A 105 -5.18 5.01 -8.69
C LEU A 105 -5.57 5.26 -10.16
N ARG A 106 -4.64 5.00 -11.08
CA ARG A 106 -4.93 5.07 -12.52
C ARG A 106 -5.44 3.76 -13.08
N GLY A 107 -5.13 2.64 -12.42
CA GLY A 107 -5.44 1.29 -12.85
C GLY A 107 -5.84 0.39 -11.68
N ARG A 108 -5.60 -0.91 -11.84
CA ARG A 108 -5.99 -1.96 -10.89
C ARG A 108 -5.14 -1.94 -9.63
N ALA A 109 -5.81 -1.99 -8.48
CA ALA A 109 -5.22 -2.17 -7.15
C ALA A 109 -5.90 -3.37 -6.49
N ARG A 110 -5.21 -4.51 -6.38
CA ARG A 110 -5.79 -5.77 -5.89
C ARG A 110 -4.96 -6.36 -4.74
N GLY A 111 -5.61 -7.11 -3.83
CA GLY A 111 -4.95 -7.66 -2.66
C GLY A 111 -4.20 -6.59 -1.88
N HIS A 112 -2.88 -6.77 -1.64
CA HIS A 112 -2.02 -5.79 -0.95
C HIS A 112 -2.06 -4.38 -1.57
N GLY A 113 -2.29 -4.27 -2.89
CA GLY A 113 -2.47 -2.97 -3.55
C GLY A 113 -3.76 -2.27 -3.14
N SER A 114 -4.85 -3.02 -3.00
CA SER A 114 -6.11 -2.50 -2.46
C SER A 114 -5.97 -2.11 -1.00
N GLU A 115 -5.30 -2.94 -0.20
CA GLU A 115 -5.08 -2.68 1.23
C GLU A 115 -4.20 -1.45 1.46
N LEU A 116 -3.13 -1.27 0.69
CA LEU A 116 -2.31 -0.07 0.71
C LEU A 116 -3.15 1.18 0.38
N ALA A 117 -3.93 1.11 -0.69
CA ALA A 117 -4.78 2.21 -1.09
C ALA A 117 -5.83 2.55 -0.02
N LEU A 118 -6.40 1.54 0.63
CA LEU A 118 -7.39 1.72 1.70
C LEU A 118 -6.77 2.24 3.01
N ALA A 119 -5.49 1.96 3.26
CA ALA A 119 -4.76 2.49 4.40
C ALA A 119 -4.41 3.98 4.25
N CYS A 120 -4.37 4.51 3.03
CA CYS A 120 -4.17 5.94 2.79
C CYS A 120 -5.36 6.77 3.28
N ASP A 121 -5.11 8.01 3.71
CA ASP A 121 -6.14 8.96 4.14
C ASP A 121 -7.08 9.32 2.99
N MET A 122 -6.53 9.50 1.78
CA MET A 122 -7.29 9.90 0.61
C MET A 122 -6.99 9.00 -0.60
N ARG A 123 -7.97 8.82 -1.46
CA ARG A 123 -7.87 8.07 -2.72
C ARG A 123 -8.47 8.88 -3.85
N PHE A 124 -7.69 9.04 -4.92
CA PHE A 124 -8.17 9.57 -6.20
C PHE A 124 -8.02 8.48 -7.24
N ALA A 125 -9.11 8.15 -7.91
CA ALA A 125 -9.18 7.01 -8.80
C ALA A 125 -9.68 7.41 -10.18
N SER A 126 -9.10 6.83 -11.24
CA SER A 126 -9.66 6.93 -12.59
C SER A 126 -11.04 6.31 -12.61
N LYS A 127 -12.01 7.06 -13.11
CA LYS A 127 -13.39 6.60 -13.26
C LYS A 127 -13.49 5.39 -14.19
N GLU A 128 -12.65 5.36 -15.22
CA GLU A 128 -12.72 4.37 -16.30
C GLU A 128 -11.88 3.12 -16.01
N LYS A 129 -10.73 3.27 -15.32
CA LYS A 129 -9.73 2.21 -15.24
C LYS A 129 -9.46 1.69 -13.85
N ALA A 130 -9.76 2.46 -12.80
CA ALA A 130 -9.44 2.04 -11.45
C ALA A 130 -10.36 0.90 -11.00
N VAL A 131 -9.74 -0.17 -10.50
CA VAL A 131 -10.44 -1.33 -9.92
C VAL A 131 -9.77 -1.67 -8.60
N LEU A 132 -10.52 -1.61 -7.51
CA LEU A 132 -10.08 -2.14 -6.21
C LEU A 132 -10.77 -3.49 -5.99
N ALA A 133 -9.98 -4.50 -5.62
CA ALA A 133 -10.50 -5.83 -5.35
C ALA A 133 -9.64 -6.60 -4.35
N GLN A 134 -10.28 -7.54 -3.65
CA GLN A 134 -9.60 -8.58 -2.89
C GLN A 134 -9.64 -9.88 -3.71
N VAL A 135 -8.45 -10.43 -3.98
CA VAL A 135 -8.30 -11.56 -4.90
C VAL A 135 -8.66 -12.90 -4.27
N GLU A 136 -8.67 -12.98 -2.96
CA GLU A 136 -8.92 -14.20 -2.18
C GLU A 136 -10.28 -14.81 -2.52
N VAL A 137 -11.27 -13.95 -2.76
CA VAL A 137 -12.63 -14.39 -3.14
C VAL A 137 -12.63 -15.06 -4.52
N GLY A 138 -11.79 -14.58 -5.44
CA GLY A 138 -11.72 -15.08 -6.83
C GLY A 138 -10.98 -16.41 -6.97
N VAL A 139 -10.09 -16.75 -6.02
CA VAL A 139 -9.30 -18.00 -6.05
C VAL A 139 -9.85 -19.07 -5.10
N GLY A 140 -11.02 -18.84 -4.49
CA GLY A 140 -11.65 -19.82 -3.59
C GLY A 140 -10.84 -20.10 -2.31
N SER A 141 -9.76 -19.38 -2.08
CA SER A 141 -9.08 -19.38 -0.80
C SER A 141 -10.03 -18.70 0.17
N GLY A 142 -10.71 -19.49 0.99
CA GLY A 142 -11.61 -18.96 1.99
C GLY A 142 -10.87 -17.87 2.74
N ALA A 143 -11.34 -16.63 2.58
CA ALA A 143 -10.85 -15.51 3.37
C ALA A 143 -10.85 -16.02 4.81
N ARG A 144 -9.68 -16.38 5.32
CA ARG A 144 -9.58 -16.74 6.73
C ARG A 144 -10.11 -15.53 7.43
N ARG A 145 -11.29 -15.61 8.00
CA ARG A 145 -12.01 -14.61 8.77
C ARG A 145 -11.14 -14.14 9.94
N ARG A 146 -10.04 -13.50 9.68
CA ARG A 146 -9.34 -12.66 10.62
C ARG A 146 -9.61 -11.21 10.21
N ARG A 147 -10.69 -10.75 10.73
CA ARG A 147 -11.06 -9.41 11.12
C ARG A 147 -9.98 -8.37 10.82
N TYR A 148 -9.82 -8.00 9.56
CA TYR A 148 -9.35 -6.67 9.25
C TYR A 148 -10.53 -5.72 9.55
N ARG A 149 -10.70 -5.39 10.80
CA ARG A 149 -11.30 -4.12 11.11
C ARG A 149 -10.24 -3.09 10.74
N MET A 150 -10.24 -2.66 9.50
CA MET A 150 -9.69 -1.36 9.19
C MET A 150 -10.34 -0.41 10.18
N ALA A 151 -9.53 0.27 10.97
CA ALA A 151 -10.01 1.37 11.78
C ALA A 151 -10.45 2.47 10.80
N VAL A 152 -11.68 2.36 10.32
CA VAL A 152 -12.37 3.51 9.78
C VAL A 152 -12.38 4.49 10.93
N ARG A 153 -11.62 5.57 10.82
CA ARG A 153 -11.75 6.68 11.77
C ARG A 153 -13.22 7.04 11.77
N PRO A 154 -13.96 6.91 12.89
CA PRO A 154 -15.30 7.45 12.95
C PRO A 154 -15.13 8.93 12.62
N GLY A 155 -15.75 9.39 11.55
CA GLY A 155 -15.80 10.79 11.23
C GLY A 155 -16.34 11.51 12.46
N GLY A 156 -15.52 12.36 13.07
CA GLY A 156 -15.99 13.25 14.11
C GLY A 156 -17.18 14.06 13.58
N PRO A 157 -18.13 14.46 14.42
CA PRO A 157 -19.27 15.23 13.97
C PRO A 157 -18.79 16.49 13.26
N LEU A 158 -19.32 16.70 12.04
CA LEU A 158 -19.11 17.95 11.30
C LEU A 158 -19.50 19.12 12.22
N PRO A 159 -18.73 20.20 12.30
CA PRO A 159 -19.13 21.39 13.01
C PRO A 159 -20.47 21.86 12.41
N ARG A 160 -21.48 22.01 13.25
CA ARG A 160 -22.75 22.60 12.84
C ARG A 160 -22.49 24.07 12.52
N ALA A 161 -22.98 24.46 11.35
CA ALA A 161 -23.02 25.87 10.90
C ALA A 161 -23.84 26.74 11.84
#